data_778f61ec6abe28d10ea2fd1dbab864f9
#
_entry.id   778f61ec6abe28d10ea2fd1dbab864f9
#
_cell.length_a   1.000
_cell.length_b   1.000
_cell.length_c   1.000
_cell.angle_alpha   90.00
_cell.angle_beta   90.00
_cell.angle_gamma   90.00
#
_symmetry.space_group_name_H-M   'P 1'
#
loop_
_entity.id
_entity.type
_entity.pdbx_description
1 polymer ?
#
loop_
_entity_poly.entity_id
_entity_poly.type
_entity_poly.pdbx_seq_one_letter_code
_entity_poly.pdbx_strand_id
1 'polypeptide(L)'
;MSSVDTKTVENSXLVLIHTIRSTDLANLIISDIDDLITNKFELTDYELYVCSEGLSYASKGDATLNLATYKGVLLSKIYEHYGDHLTRLYTYSPITLKATAGCSSKEDRADKTKMIKKYIA
;
A
#
# COMPACT_ATOMS: atom_id res chain seq x y z
N MET A 1 -27.36 6.04 30.62
CA MET A 1 -26.10 6.14 29.91
C MET A 1 -25.34 4.82 29.98
N SER A 2 -24.98 4.30 28.86
CA SER A 2 -24.26 3.04 28.85
C SER A 2 -22.79 3.26 29.20
N SER A 3 -22.23 2.32 29.90
CA SER A 3 -20.81 2.37 30.22
C SER A 3 -20.04 1.61 29.19
N VAL A 4 -18.84 2.09 28.87
CA VAL A 4 -17.95 1.45 27.94
C VAL A 4 -16.88 0.74 28.74
N ASP A 5 -16.71 -0.55 28.50
CA ASP A 5 -15.73 -1.28 29.29
C ASP A 5 -14.30 -0.93 28.83
N THR A 6 -13.35 -1.30 29.67
CA THR A 6 -11.94 -0.96 29.43
C THR A 6 -11.44 -1.54 28.12
N LYS A 7 -11.83 -2.77 27.81
CA LYS A 7 -11.36 -3.42 26.59
C LYS A 7 -11.85 -2.69 25.35
N THR A 8 -13.08 -2.21 25.36
CA THR A 8 -13.62 -1.45 24.23
C THR A 8 -12.85 -0.15 24.04
N VAL A 9 -12.53 0.54 25.14
CA VAL A 9 -11.75 1.77 25.06
C VAL A 9 -10.36 1.49 24.52
N GLU A 10 -9.71 0.42 24.99
CA GLU A 10 -8.39 0.05 24.48
C GLU A 10 -8.42 -0.27 23.00
N ASN A 11 -9.45 -0.99 22.55
CA ASN A 11 -9.56 -1.33 21.13
C ASN A 11 -9.78 -0.07 20.30
N SER A 12 -10.53 0.88 20.81
CA SER A 12 -10.69 2.15 20.09
C SER A 12 -9.37 2.87 19.91
N UNK A 13 -8.66 2.85 20.74
CA UNK A 13 -7.57 3.36 20.66
C UNK A 13 -6.75 2.90 19.77
N LEU A 14 -6.65 1.68 19.79
CA LEU A 14 -5.81 1.04 18.79
C LEU A 14 -6.24 1.41 17.38
N VAL A 15 -7.51 1.46 17.13
CA VAL A 15 -8.01 1.86 15.81
C VAL A 15 -7.55 3.27 15.48
N LEU A 16 -7.64 4.17 16.44
CA LEU A 16 -7.19 5.54 16.20
C LEU A 16 -5.69 5.60 15.91
N ILE A 17 -4.91 4.85 16.69
CA ILE A 17 -3.45 4.82 16.47
C ILE A 17 -3.12 4.31 15.08
N HIS A 18 -3.76 3.23 14.64
CA HIS A 18 -3.53 2.69 13.31
C HIS A 18 -3.94 3.67 12.23
N THR A 19 -5.02 4.39 12.45
CA THR A 19 -5.47 5.39 11.49
C THR A 19 -4.47 6.52 11.36
N ILE A 20 -3.96 7.00 12.49
CA ILE A 20 -2.97 8.08 12.48
C ILE A 20 -1.70 7.63 11.78
N ARG A 21 -1.22 6.44 12.11
CA ARG A 21 0.00 5.91 11.49
C ARG A 21 -0.17 5.70 9.99
N SER A 22 -1.33 5.20 9.59
CA SER A 22 -1.61 4.98 8.17
C SER A 22 -1.63 6.31 7.42
N THR A 23 -2.22 7.33 8.01
CA THR A 23 -2.28 8.65 7.40
C THR A 23 -0.88 9.26 7.29
N ASP A 24 -0.08 9.13 8.35
CA ASP A 24 1.28 9.66 8.32
C ASP A 24 2.12 8.97 7.26
N LEU A 25 2.01 7.66 7.15
CA LEU A 25 2.74 6.91 6.14
C LEU A 25 2.31 7.30 4.73
N ALA A 26 1.01 7.44 4.52
CA ALA A 26 0.50 7.84 3.22
C ALA A 26 1.02 9.23 2.84
N ASN A 27 1.05 10.15 3.79
CA ASN A 27 1.55 11.49 3.53
C ASN A 27 3.04 11.48 3.18
N LEU A 28 3.82 10.61 3.83
CA LEU A 28 5.22 10.47 3.50
C LEU A 28 5.41 9.95 2.07
N ILE A 29 4.64 8.96 1.70
CA ILE A 29 4.74 8.38 0.36
C ILE A 29 4.35 9.43 -0.69
N ILE A 30 3.26 10.16 -0.45
CA ILE A 30 2.83 11.19 -1.38
C ILE A 30 3.89 12.30 -1.48
N SER A 31 4.51 12.66 -0.36
CA SER A 31 5.57 13.66 -0.38
C SER A 31 6.75 13.18 -1.24
N ASP A 32 7.10 11.90 -1.15
CA ASP A 32 8.17 11.36 -1.97
C ASP A 32 7.80 11.37 -3.45
N ILE A 33 6.55 11.03 -3.78
CA ILE A 33 6.11 11.04 -5.17
C ILE A 33 6.13 12.48 -5.70
N ASP A 34 5.63 13.43 -4.92
CA ASP A 34 5.63 14.83 -5.34
C ASP A 34 7.05 15.33 -5.57
N ASP A 35 7.99 14.90 -4.74
CA ASP A 35 9.38 15.31 -4.92
C ASP A 35 9.94 14.78 -6.24
N LEU A 36 9.61 13.55 -6.59
CA LEU A 36 10.02 13.01 -7.88
C LEU A 36 9.41 13.79 -9.04
N ILE A 37 8.12 14.08 -8.94
CA ILE A 37 7.41 14.77 -10.02
C ILE A 37 7.92 16.18 -10.19
N THR A 38 8.04 16.93 -9.09
CA THR A 38 8.32 18.35 -9.13
C THR A 38 9.81 18.65 -9.25
N ASN A 39 10.61 18.01 -8.41
CA ASN A 39 12.01 18.38 -8.29
C ASN A 39 12.96 17.53 -9.11
N LYS A 40 12.70 16.23 -9.19
CA LYS A 40 13.61 15.35 -9.92
C LYS A 40 13.33 15.34 -11.41
N PHE A 41 12.07 15.14 -11.78
CA PHE A 41 11.69 15.03 -13.20
C PHE A 41 11.10 16.32 -13.76
N GLU A 42 10.74 17.26 -12.90
CA GLU A 42 10.21 18.58 -13.32
C GLU A 42 9.02 18.43 -14.28
N LEU A 43 8.08 17.58 -13.91
CA LEU A 43 6.91 17.32 -14.73
C LEU A 43 5.79 18.30 -14.41
N THR A 44 5.18 18.88 -15.44
CA THR A 44 4.04 19.74 -15.26
C THR A 44 2.75 19.12 -15.74
N ASP A 45 2.84 18.25 -16.73
CA ASP A 45 1.68 17.51 -17.24
C ASP A 45 2.08 16.04 -17.30
N TYR A 46 1.38 15.20 -16.56
CA TYR A 46 1.77 13.81 -16.42
C TYR A 46 0.57 12.93 -16.17
N GLU A 47 0.75 11.66 -16.42
CA GLU A 47 -0.21 10.62 -16.08
C GLU A 47 0.40 9.76 -15.00
N LEU A 48 -0.39 9.46 -13.97
CA LEU A 48 0.07 8.65 -12.86
C LEU A 48 -0.62 7.29 -12.91
N TYR A 49 0.18 6.25 -12.98
CA TYR A 49 -0.29 4.87 -12.91
C TYR A 49 0.21 4.27 -11.63
N VAL A 50 -0.69 3.77 -10.82
CA VAL A 50 -0.33 3.19 -9.53
C VAL A 50 -0.64 1.71 -9.56
N CYS A 51 0.34 0.93 -9.17
CA CYS A 51 0.20 -0.53 -9.09
C CYS A 51 0.53 -0.97 -7.68
N SER A 52 -0.39 -1.63 -7.04
CA SER A 52 -0.16 -2.13 -5.69
C SER A 52 -0.35 -3.63 -5.64
N GLU A 53 0.37 -4.25 -4.71
CA GLU A 53 0.21 -5.68 -4.49
C GLU A 53 -1.06 -5.92 -3.69
N GLY A 54 -1.84 -6.92 -4.11
CA GLY A 54 -3.03 -7.29 -3.38
C GLY A 54 -2.71 -7.98 -2.08
N LEU A 55 -3.69 -8.03 -1.21
CA LEU A 55 -3.51 -8.70 0.06
C LEU A 55 -3.52 -10.21 -0.13
N SER A 56 -2.73 -10.89 0.69
CA SER A 56 -2.71 -12.35 0.69
C SER A 56 -3.82 -12.85 1.60
N TYR A 57 -4.75 -13.59 1.04
CA TYR A 57 -5.84 -14.15 1.83
C TYR A 57 -5.41 -15.39 2.61
N ALA A 58 -4.21 -15.89 2.37
CA ALA A 58 -3.67 -16.95 3.20
C ALA A 58 -3.26 -16.44 4.57
N SER A 59 -2.94 -15.16 4.66
CA SER A 59 -2.64 -14.54 5.95
C SER A 59 -3.92 -14.26 6.70
N LYS A 60 -3.87 -14.46 8.01
CA LYS A 60 -5.04 -14.25 8.85
C LYS A 60 -4.68 -13.42 10.06
N GLY A 61 -5.68 -12.80 10.64
CA GLY A 61 -5.55 -12.09 11.89
C GLY A 61 -5.26 -10.62 11.72
N ASP A 62 -4.72 -10.05 12.77
CA ASP A 62 -4.58 -8.61 12.88
C ASP A 62 -3.61 -8.02 11.87
N ALA A 63 -2.57 -8.77 11.50
CA ALA A 63 -1.60 -8.26 10.54
C ALA A 63 -2.25 -7.97 9.20
N THR A 64 -3.13 -8.87 8.74
CA THR A 64 -3.83 -8.66 7.47
C THR A 64 -4.76 -7.47 7.56
N LEU A 65 -5.48 -7.34 8.68
CA LEU A 65 -6.38 -6.20 8.86
C LEU A 65 -5.61 -4.89 8.89
N ASN A 66 -4.44 -4.87 9.55
CA ASN A 66 -3.63 -3.66 9.60
C ASN A 66 -3.12 -3.29 8.22
N LEU A 67 -2.69 -4.27 7.43
CA LEU A 67 -2.25 -4.00 6.06
C LEU A 67 -3.40 -3.47 5.21
N ALA A 68 -4.60 -3.99 5.40
CA ALA A 68 -5.75 -3.50 4.67
C ALA A 68 -6.03 -2.04 5.01
N THR A 69 -5.86 -1.68 6.27
CA THR A 69 -6.05 -0.29 6.70
C THR A 69 -5.01 0.62 6.05
N TYR A 70 -3.74 0.23 6.10
CA TYR A 70 -2.68 1.03 5.50
C TYR A 70 -2.91 1.20 4.00
N LYS A 71 -3.26 0.12 3.32
CA LYS A 71 -3.48 0.18 1.89
C LYS A 71 -4.67 1.07 1.55
N GLY A 72 -5.77 0.92 2.28
CA GLY A 72 -6.96 1.71 2.01
C GLY A 72 -6.72 3.19 2.19
N VAL A 73 -6.04 3.56 3.27
CA VAL A 73 -5.73 4.97 3.51
C VAL A 73 -4.81 5.50 2.43
N LEU A 74 -3.77 4.74 2.07
CA LEU A 74 -2.81 5.19 1.06
C LEU A 74 -3.49 5.40 -0.29
N LEU A 75 -4.27 4.45 -0.75
CA LEU A 75 -4.92 4.56 -2.06
C LEU A 75 -5.93 5.70 -2.06
N SER A 76 -6.65 5.88 -0.96
CA SER A 76 -7.60 6.98 -0.85
C SER A 76 -6.88 8.33 -0.92
N LYS A 77 -5.76 8.46 -0.24
CA LYS A 77 -4.99 9.70 -0.26
C LYS A 77 -4.40 9.97 -1.64
N ILE A 78 -3.94 8.93 -2.32
CA ILE A 78 -3.42 9.08 -3.68
C ILE A 78 -4.53 9.57 -4.59
N TYR A 79 -5.70 8.99 -4.48
CA TYR A 79 -6.83 9.41 -5.30
C TYR A 79 -7.19 10.87 -5.05
N GLU A 80 -7.24 11.27 -3.78
CA GLU A 80 -7.57 12.66 -3.43
C GLU A 80 -6.51 13.64 -3.93
N HIS A 81 -5.25 13.26 -3.76
CA HIS A 81 -4.15 14.19 -4.02
C HIS A 81 -3.89 14.38 -5.51
N TYR A 82 -3.91 13.31 -6.26
CA TYR A 82 -3.54 13.38 -7.68
C TYR A 82 -4.73 13.57 -8.61
N GLY A 83 -5.92 13.22 -8.17
CA GLY A 83 -7.13 13.55 -8.90
C GLY A 83 -7.05 13.24 -10.39
N ASP A 84 -7.09 14.28 -11.20
CA ASP A 84 -7.14 14.13 -12.65
C ASP A 84 -5.88 13.52 -13.24
N HIS A 85 -4.76 13.61 -12.54
CA HIS A 85 -3.51 13.00 -13.02
C HIS A 85 -3.49 11.50 -12.82
N LEU A 86 -4.32 10.97 -11.91
CA LEU A 86 -4.35 9.54 -11.66
C LEU A 86 -5.09 8.86 -12.79
N THR A 87 -4.36 8.18 -13.65
CA THR A 87 -4.94 7.57 -14.84
C THR A 87 -5.47 6.18 -14.56
N ARG A 88 -4.76 5.39 -13.79
CA ARG A 88 -5.19 4.03 -13.53
C ARG A 88 -4.62 3.53 -12.20
N LEU A 89 -5.42 2.76 -11.50
CA LEU A 89 -5.04 2.17 -10.23
C LEU A 89 -5.23 0.66 -10.35
N TYR A 90 -4.13 -0.08 -10.24
CA TYR A 90 -4.13 -1.52 -10.40
C TYR A 90 -3.87 -2.22 -9.07
N THR A 91 -4.46 -3.39 -8.92
CA THR A 91 -4.11 -4.27 -7.82
C THR A 91 -3.86 -5.66 -8.38
N TYR A 92 -2.71 -6.22 -8.10
CA TYR A 92 -2.34 -7.56 -8.55
C TYR A 92 -2.09 -8.47 -7.36
N SER A 93 -2.46 -9.72 -7.49
CA SER A 93 -2.18 -10.67 -6.43
C SER A 93 -0.67 -10.90 -6.32
N PRO A 94 -0.19 -11.28 -5.13
CA PRO A 94 1.23 -11.59 -4.99
C PRO A 94 1.71 -12.67 -5.94
N ILE A 95 0.88 -13.67 -6.18
CA ILE A 95 1.26 -14.76 -7.09
C ILE A 95 1.41 -14.23 -8.51
N THR A 96 0.49 -13.36 -8.94
CA THR A 96 0.58 -12.77 -10.27
C THR A 96 1.85 -11.95 -10.45
N LEU A 97 2.19 -11.14 -9.46
CA LEU A 97 3.39 -10.32 -9.53
C LEU A 97 4.64 -11.18 -9.59
N LYS A 98 4.69 -12.23 -8.78
CA LYS A 98 5.86 -13.11 -8.75
C LYS A 98 6.00 -13.88 -10.06
N ALA A 99 4.89 -14.34 -10.62
CA ALA A 99 4.94 -15.03 -11.91
C ALA A 99 5.41 -14.10 -13.01
N THR A 100 4.94 -12.86 -13.00
CA THR A 100 5.35 -11.86 -13.99
C THR A 100 6.85 -11.59 -13.92
N ALA A 101 7.39 -11.61 -12.69
CA ALA A 101 8.83 -11.40 -12.50
C ALA A 101 9.67 -12.66 -12.83
N GLY A 102 9.03 -13.74 -13.25
CA GLY A 102 9.74 -14.97 -13.58
C GLY A 102 9.91 -15.92 -12.42
N CYS A 103 9.20 -15.68 -11.33
CA CYS A 103 9.29 -16.52 -10.14
C CYS A 103 8.08 -17.44 -10.09
N SER A 104 8.04 -18.39 -11.02
CA SER A 104 6.88 -19.26 -11.17
C SER A 104 6.92 -20.46 -10.24
N SER A 105 8.10 -20.89 -9.79
CA SER A 105 8.20 -22.01 -8.87
C SER A 105 7.89 -21.55 -7.45
N LYS A 106 7.52 -22.52 -6.62
CA LYS A 106 7.25 -22.21 -5.22
C LYS A 106 8.49 -21.65 -4.52
N GLU A 107 9.65 -22.24 -4.84
CA GLU A 107 10.91 -21.76 -4.25
C GLU A 107 11.22 -20.34 -4.69
N ASP A 108 11.02 -20.05 -5.98
CA ASP A 108 11.28 -18.71 -6.48
C ASP A 108 10.37 -17.70 -5.81
N ARG A 109 9.10 -18.04 -5.65
CA ARG A 109 8.15 -17.11 -5.05
C ARG A 109 8.43 -16.85 -3.57
N ALA A 110 9.11 -17.79 -2.92
CA ALA A 110 9.47 -17.60 -1.51
C ALA A 110 10.68 -16.71 -1.33
N ASP A 111 11.47 -16.50 -2.38
CA ASP A 111 12.69 -15.70 -2.30
C ASP A 111 12.43 -14.32 -2.89
N LYS A 112 12.15 -13.37 -2.02
CA LYS A 112 11.84 -12.01 -2.48
C LYS A 112 13.05 -11.32 -3.12
N THR A 113 14.24 -11.63 -2.64
CA THR A 113 15.45 -11.05 -3.23
C THR A 113 15.61 -11.52 -4.67
N LYS A 114 15.39 -12.80 -4.92
CA LYS A 114 15.48 -13.33 -6.27
C LYS A 114 14.44 -12.71 -7.19
N MET A 115 13.23 -12.53 -6.68
CA MET A 115 12.17 -11.90 -7.46
C MET A 115 12.54 -10.47 -7.84
N ILE A 116 13.07 -9.71 -6.90
CA ILE A 116 13.46 -8.34 -7.14
C ILE A 116 14.57 -8.28 -8.18
N LYS A 117 15.56 -9.15 -8.08
CA LYS A 117 16.66 -9.17 -9.04
C LYS A 117 16.17 -9.47 -10.44
N LYS A 118 15.27 -10.43 -10.59
CA LYS A 118 14.73 -10.77 -11.90
C LYS A 118 13.94 -9.61 -12.51
N TYR A 119 13.20 -8.90 -11.66
CA TYR A 119 12.35 -7.83 -12.15
C TYR A 119 13.16 -6.61 -12.58
N ILE A 120 14.24 -6.34 -11.89
CA ILE A 120 15.07 -5.17 -12.16
C ILE A 120 16.06 -5.46 -13.30
N ALA A 121 16.55 -6.69 -13.38
CA ALA A 121 17.47 -7.08 -14.42
C ALA A 121 16.81 -7.01 -15.80
#